data_4c938ee5aee5ebbdafca0f689da71770
#
_entry.id   4c938ee5aee5ebbdafca0f689da71770
#
_cell.length_a   1.000
_cell.length_b   1.000
_cell.length_c   1.000
_cell.angle_alpha   90.00
_cell.angle_beta   90.00
_cell.angle_gamma   90.00
#
_symmetry.space_group_name_H-M   'P 1'
#
loop_
_entity.id
_entity.type
_entity.pdbx_description
1 polymer ?
#
loop_
_entity_poly.entity_id
_entity_poly.type
_entity_poly.pdbx_seq_one_letter_code
_entity_poly.pdbx_strand_id
1 'polypeptide(L)'
;MKSFLLNLKTNTPTIRWGMLKNETYFEGTIPEGYALAVCPSGNIVILDIDVKNGKNGYSNIPPNILGELIHTFWYETKSKGAHYWIEYTGKETLLNTSTKYGLDLRIGAKKGNAGGYVKYHHNVDIRQCKHLIKPSSNELNQWLETLFCGVNNN
;
A
#
# COMPACT_ATOMS: atom_id res chain seq x y z
N MET A 1 -0.11 8.57 -8.83
CA MET A 1 -0.43 7.13 -8.74
C MET A 1 -0.72 6.60 -10.13
N LYS A 2 -0.82 5.31 -10.25
CA LYS A 2 -1.16 4.67 -11.52
C LYS A 2 -1.87 3.36 -11.25
N SER A 3 -2.67 2.90 -12.20
CA SER A 3 -3.41 1.65 -12.05
C SER A 3 -3.40 0.83 -13.33
N PHE A 4 -3.54 -0.46 -13.17
CA PHE A 4 -3.51 -1.41 -14.28
C PHE A 4 -4.21 -2.70 -13.85
N LEU A 5 -4.45 -3.60 -14.81
CA LEU A 5 -5.10 -4.87 -14.50
C LEU A 5 -4.10 -5.92 -14.08
N LEU A 6 -4.50 -6.71 -13.10
CA LEU A 6 -3.78 -7.87 -12.61
C LEU A 6 -4.57 -9.12 -13.01
N ASN A 7 -3.89 -10.11 -13.60
CA ASN A 7 -4.51 -11.39 -13.92
C ASN A 7 -4.58 -12.22 -12.64
N LEU A 8 -5.79 -12.56 -12.20
CA LEU A 8 -5.98 -13.27 -10.94
C LEU A 8 -5.52 -14.73 -11.00
N LYS A 9 -5.56 -15.35 -12.18
CA LYS A 9 -5.14 -16.74 -12.33
C LYS A 9 -3.63 -16.90 -12.16
N THR A 10 -2.87 -15.98 -12.73
CA THR A 10 -1.40 -16.01 -12.67
C THR A 10 -0.85 -15.11 -11.57
N ASN A 11 -1.68 -14.24 -11.02
CA ASN A 11 -1.29 -13.22 -10.04
C ASN A 11 -0.19 -12.30 -10.59
N THR A 12 -0.28 -11.95 -11.86
CA THR A 12 0.72 -11.13 -12.54
C THR A 12 0.07 -9.94 -13.25
N PRO A 13 0.78 -8.81 -13.34
CA PRO A 13 0.30 -7.66 -14.11
C PRO A 13 0.14 -8.01 -15.59
N THR A 14 -0.83 -7.38 -16.24
CA THR A 14 -1.08 -7.58 -17.67
C THR A 14 -0.17 -6.75 -18.56
N ILE A 15 0.57 -5.81 -17.97
CA ILE A 15 1.46 -4.89 -18.70
C ILE A 15 2.74 -4.68 -17.87
N ARG A 16 3.72 -4.04 -18.49
CA ARG A 16 4.94 -3.60 -17.78
C ARG A 16 4.62 -2.35 -16.97
N TRP A 17 3.99 -2.53 -15.82
CA TRP A 17 3.44 -1.45 -15.02
C TRP A 17 4.51 -0.44 -14.55
N GLY A 18 5.75 -0.89 -14.35
CA GLY A 18 6.83 0.00 -13.93
C GLY A 18 7.13 1.10 -14.95
N MET A 19 6.77 0.89 -16.21
CA MET A 19 6.97 1.86 -17.28
C MET A 19 5.80 2.83 -17.46
N LEU A 20 4.70 2.61 -16.76
CA LEU A 20 3.58 3.55 -16.81
C LEU A 20 3.96 4.85 -16.14
N LYS A 21 3.56 5.95 -16.76
CA LYS A 21 3.72 7.26 -16.14
C LYS A 21 2.74 7.41 -14.99
N ASN A 22 3.11 8.20 -13.99
CA ASN A 22 2.19 8.57 -12.93
C ASN A 22 0.96 9.23 -13.52
N GLU A 23 -0.19 9.04 -12.86
CA GLU A 23 -1.50 9.52 -13.27
C GLU A 23 -2.02 8.85 -14.54
N THR A 24 -1.52 7.66 -14.87
CA THR A 24 -2.09 6.80 -15.90
C THR A 24 -2.96 5.75 -15.21
N TYR A 25 -4.24 5.74 -15.49
CA TYR A 25 -5.19 4.87 -14.81
C TYR A 25 -5.91 3.97 -15.80
N PHE A 26 -6.16 2.73 -15.38
CA PHE A 26 -7.02 1.84 -16.11
C PHE A 26 -8.43 2.44 -16.15
N GLU A 27 -9.04 2.49 -17.33
CA GLU A 27 -10.39 2.97 -17.51
C GLU A 27 -11.30 1.84 -17.97
N GLY A 28 -12.54 1.89 -17.55
CA GLY A 28 -13.55 0.93 -17.98
C GLY A 28 -13.85 -0.12 -16.92
N THR A 29 -14.60 -1.13 -17.34
CA THR A 29 -15.03 -2.21 -16.46
C THR A 29 -13.93 -3.24 -16.31
N ILE A 30 -13.71 -3.69 -15.08
CA ILE A 30 -12.72 -4.74 -14.81
C ILE A 30 -13.31 -6.07 -15.29
N PRO A 31 -12.66 -6.78 -16.23
CA PRO A 31 -13.18 -8.05 -16.71
C PRO A 31 -13.15 -9.13 -15.64
N GLU A 32 -14.01 -10.13 -15.79
CA GLU A 32 -13.97 -11.31 -14.94
C GLU A 32 -12.58 -11.95 -15.02
N GLY A 33 -12.06 -12.41 -13.88
CA GLY A 33 -10.74 -13.02 -13.80
C GLY A 33 -9.60 -12.01 -13.61
N TYR A 34 -9.93 -10.73 -13.51
CA TYR A 34 -8.93 -9.67 -13.31
C TYR A 34 -9.25 -8.85 -12.08
N ALA A 35 -8.26 -8.13 -11.59
CA ALA A 35 -8.41 -7.19 -10.48
C ALA A 35 -7.67 -5.91 -10.84
N LEU A 36 -8.10 -4.81 -10.22
CA LEU A 36 -7.40 -3.54 -10.35
C LEU A 36 -6.22 -3.52 -9.40
N ALA A 37 -5.05 -3.19 -9.91
CA ALA A 37 -3.85 -2.95 -9.12
C ALA A 37 -3.58 -1.45 -9.12
N VAL A 38 -3.21 -0.90 -7.97
CA VAL A 38 -2.85 0.51 -7.83
C VAL A 38 -1.47 0.63 -7.23
N CYS A 39 -0.62 1.40 -7.88
CA CYS A 39 0.72 1.73 -7.42
C CYS A 39 0.70 3.16 -6.85
N PRO A 40 1.12 3.37 -5.60
CA PRO A 40 1.20 4.71 -5.04
C PRO A 40 2.33 5.51 -5.69
N SER A 41 2.37 6.79 -5.45
CA SER A 41 3.43 7.66 -5.95
C SER A 41 3.79 8.72 -4.91
N GLY A 42 4.94 9.35 -5.11
CA GLY A 42 5.41 10.40 -4.22
C GLY A 42 5.59 9.88 -2.81
N ASN A 43 5.03 10.60 -1.85
CA ASN A 43 5.14 10.26 -0.43
C ASN A 43 4.02 9.35 0.05
N ILE A 44 3.14 8.90 -0.83
CA ILE A 44 2.06 8.01 -0.44
C ILE A 44 2.60 6.60 -0.31
N VAL A 45 2.33 5.99 0.85
CA VAL A 45 2.69 4.61 1.14
C VAL A 45 1.42 3.86 1.53
N ILE A 46 1.43 2.55 1.33
CA ILE A 46 0.29 1.69 1.67
C ILE A 46 0.77 0.65 2.67
N LEU A 47 0.16 0.67 3.84
CA LEU A 47 0.39 -0.37 4.85
C LEU A 47 -0.63 -1.47 4.60
N ASP A 48 -0.14 -2.65 4.25
CA ASP A 48 -0.95 -3.82 3.94
C ASP A 48 -0.92 -4.75 5.15
N ILE A 49 -2.07 -4.88 5.80
CA ILE A 49 -2.23 -5.72 6.98
C ILE A 49 -2.81 -7.06 6.57
N ASP A 50 -2.05 -8.11 6.83
CA ASP A 50 -2.40 -9.48 6.46
C ASP A 50 -2.83 -10.25 7.71
N VAL A 51 -3.95 -10.97 7.61
CA VAL A 51 -4.51 -11.78 8.70
C VAL A 51 -4.73 -13.23 8.32
N LYS A 52 -4.14 -13.68 7.22
CA LYS A 52 -4.26 -15.05 6.74
C LYS A 52 -2.97 -15.83 6.92
N ASN A 53 -3.05 -17.14 6.70
CA ASN A 53 -1.88 -18.04 6.73
C ASN A 53 -1.13 -17.99 8.05
N GLY A 54 -1.88 -17.93 9.17
CA GLY A 54 -1.31 -17.88 10.50
C GLY A 54 -0.77 -16.52 10.93
N LYS A 55 -0.92 -15.52 10.07
CA LYS A 55 -0.49 -14.15 10.38
C LYS A 55 -1.67 -13.34 10.92
N ASN A 56 -1.37 -12.41 11.82
CA ASN A 56 -2.32 -11.40 12.25
C ASN A 56 -1.58 -10.08 12.43
N GLY A 57 -1.53 -9.30 11.37
CA GLY A 57 -0.81 -8.02 11.39
C GLY A 57 -1.36 -7.05 12.43
N TYR A 58 -2.67 -7.09 12.70
CA TYR A 58 -3.26 -6.19 13.70
C TYR A 58 -2.67 -6.39 15.09
N SER A 59 -2.32 -7.62 15.46
CA SER A 59 -1.73 -7.89 16.78
C SER A 59 -0.34 -7.30 16.95
N ASN A 60 0.26 -6.85 15.86
CA ASN A 60 1.60 -6.25 15.86
C ASN A 60 1.58 -4.74 15.70
N ILE A 61 0.40 -4.11 15.78
CA ILE A 61 0.25 -2.67 15.70
C ILE A 61 -0.06 -2.13 17.08
N PRO A 62 0.76 -1.21 17.61
CA PRO A 62 0.44 -0.59 18.90
C PRO A 62 -0.91 0.13 18.86
N PRO A 63 -1.68 0.13 19.96
CA PRO A 63 -3.01 0.75 19.97
C PRO A 63 -3.01 2.24 19.56
N ASN A 64 -2.00 2.99 19.95
CA ASN A 64 -1.89 4.40 19.60
C ASN A 64 -1.67 4.60 18.09
N ILE A 65 -0.91 3.71 17.46
CA ILE A 65 -0.69 3.74 16.01
C ILE A 65 -1.98 3.37 15.28
N LEU A 66 -2.66 2.33 15.71
CA LEU A 66 -3.94 1.94 15.12
C LEU A 66 -4.97 3.05 15.28
N GLY A 67 -4.96 3.74 16.43
CA GLY A 67 -5.83 4.88 16.68
C GLY A 67 -5.62 6.04 15.69
N GLU A 68 -4.40 6.21 15.20
CA GLU A 68 -4.14 7.19 14.16
C GLU A 68 -4.55 6.65 12.78
N LEU A 69 -4.23 5.39 12.49
CA LEU A 69 -4.48 4.80 11.18
C LEU A 69 -5.96 4.81 10.78
N ILE A 70 -6.87 4.68 11.73
CA ILE A 70 -8.31 4.66 11.42
C ILE A 70 -8.82 5.99 10.86
N HIS A 71 -8.03 7.06 10.93
CA HIS A 71 -8.42 8.39 10.45
C HIS A 71 -7.93 8.70 9.05
N THR A 72 -7.07 7.87 8.46
CA THR A 72 -6.69 8.01 7.07
C THR A 72 -7.58 7.17 6.17
N PHE A 73 -7.36 7.22 4.87
CA PHE A 73 -8.11 6.38 3.93
C PHE A 73 -7.72 4.91 4.10
N TRP A 74 -8.70 4.06 4.32
CA TRP A 74 -8.48 2.62 4.44
C TRP A 74 -9.74 1.84 4.09
N TYR A 75 -9.55 0.56 3.80
CA TYR A 75 -10.63 -0.38 3.53
C TYR A 75 -10.18 -1.78 3.90
N GLU A 76 -11.16 -2.66 4.13
CA GLU A 76 -10.90 -4.06 4.42
C GLU A 76 -10.64 -4.81 3.12
N THR A 77 -9.72 -5.77 3.15
CA THR A 77 -9.45 -6.66 2.02
C THR A 77 -10.32 -7.90 2.09
N LYS A 78 -10.34 -8.71 1.01
CA LYS A 78 -11.14 -9.93 0.95
C LYS A 78 -10.76 -10.94 2.03
N SER A 79 -9.52 -10.97 2.46
CA SER A 79 -9.04 -11.90 3.49
C SER A 79 -9.13 -11.32 4.90
N LYS A 80 -9.91 -10.25 5.09
CA LYS A 80 -10.16 -9.59 6.39
C LYS A 80 -8.97 -8.79 6.93
N GLY A 81 -7.93 -8.63 6.14
CA GLY A 81 -6.90 -7.64 6.40
C GLY A 81 -7.34 -6.26 5.98
N ALA A 82 -6.40 -5.35 5.76
CA ALA A 82 -6.73 -3.99 5.36
C ALA A 82 -5.56 -3.34 4.63
N HIS A 83 -5.90 -2.32 3.83
CA HIS A 83 -4.92 -1.40 3.27
C HIS A 83 -5.16 -0.02 3.86
N TYR A 84 -4.14 0.54 4.50
CA TYR A 84 -4.14 1.91 5.02
C TYR A 84 -3.24 2.76 4.14
N TRP A 85 -3.79 3.83 3.58
CA TRP A 85 -3.10 4.74 2.68
C TRP A 85 -2.64 5.95 3.46
N ILE A 86 -1.34 6.24 3.44
CA ILE A 86 -0.72 7.23 4.31
C ILE A 86 0.13 8.17 3.47
N GLU A 87 0.05 9.46 3.74
CA GLU A 87 1.02 10.41 3.21
C GLU A 87 2.17 10.50 4.21
N TYR A 88 3.23 9.77 3.92
CA TYR A 88 4.39 9.71 4.81
C TYR A 88 5.11 11.05 4.84
N THR A 89 5.30 11.60 6.03
CA THR A 89 5.93 12.92 6.24
C THR A 89 7.33 12.82 6.82
N GLY A 90 7.82 11.62 7.08
CA GLY A 90 9.16 11.43 7.65
C GLY A 90 10.26 11.70 6.62
N LYS A 91 11.49 11.66 7.09
CA LYS A 91 12.67 11.98 6.28
C LYS A 91 13.46 10.74 5.87
N GLU A 92 13.15 9.60 6.45
CA GLU A 92 13.87 8.36 6.15
C GLU A 92 13.36 7.74 4.86
N THR A 93 14.18 6.91 4.24
CA THR A 93 13.79 6.16 3.05
C THR A 93 13.10 4.87 3.48
N LEU A 94 11.80 4.79 3.17
CA LEU A 94 11.05 3.54 3.39
C LEU A 94 11.17 2.66 2.15
N LEU A 95 11.12 1.35 2.35
CA LEU A 95 11.24 0.38 1.27
C LEU A 95 10.00 -0.51 1.18
N ASN A 96 9.70 -0.98 -0.03
CA ASN A 96 8.78 -2.10 -0.20
C ASN A 96 9.30 -3.27 0.62
N THR A 97 8.50 -3.74 1.56
CA THR A 97 8.95 -4.78 2.48
C THR A 97 7.78 -5.67 2.84
N SER A 98 8.01 -6.97 2.82
CA SER A 98 7.10 -7.95 3.39
C SER A 98 7.72 -8.48 4.66
N THR A 99 6.97 -8.43 5.76
CA THR A 99 7.47 -8.91 7.04
C THR A 99 6.78 -10.22 7.41
N LYS A 100 7.38 -10.95 8.35
CA LYS A 100 6.76 -12.15 8.89
C LYS A 100 5.62 -11.85 9.86
N TYR A 101 5.40 -10.56 10.16
CA TYR A 101 4.43 -10.15 11.17
C TYR A 101 3.05 -9.85 10.58
N GLY A 102 2.85 -10.05 9.29
CA GLY A 102 1.60 -9.69 8.63
C GLY A 102 1.48 -8.19 8.37
N LEU A 103 2.59 -7.49 8.29
CA LEU A 103 2.66 -6.06 7.99
C LEU A 103 3.59 -5.87 6.81
N ASP A 104 3.03 -5.46 5.68
CA ASP A 104 3.80 -5.20 4.47
C ASP A 104 3.64 -3.73 4.09
N LEU A 105 4.66 -3.18 3.48
CA LEU A 105 4.62 -1.81 2.99
C LEU A 105 4.80 -1.79 1.48
N ARG A 106 3.97 -1.01 0.79
CA ARG A 106 4.11 -0.75 -0.64
C ARG A 106 4.33 0.75 -0.83
N ILE A 107 5.35 1.08 -1.60
CA ILE A 107 5.72 2.47 -1.89
C ILE A 107 5.73 2.69 -3.40
N GLY A 108 5.72 3.95 -3.81
CA GLY A 108 5.88 4.29 -5.21
C GLY A 108 7.32 4.12 -5.68
N ALA A 109 7.51 4.20 -6.98
CA ALA A 109 8.84 4.11 -7.57
C ALA A 109 9.73 5.24 -7.09
N LYS A 110 10.96 4.90 -6.77
CA LYS A 110 12.01 5.86 -6.41
C LYS A 110 13.27 5.47 -7.16
N LYS A 111 14.26 6.35 -7.16
CA LYS A 111 15.54 6.07 -7.83
C LYS A 111 16.08 4.73 -7.34
N GLY A 112 16.28 3.81 -8.28
CA GLY A 112 16.78 2.48 -7.98
C GLY A 112 15.76 1.49 -7.45
N ASN A 113 14.46 1.87 -7.40
CA ASN A 113 13.39 1.02 -6.89
C ASN A 113 12.13 1.21 -7.73
N ALA A 114 11.63 0.14 -8.33
CA ALA A 114 10.46 0.17 -9.19
C ALA A 114 9.15 0.42 -8.42
N GLY A 115 9.18 0.31 -7.10
CA GLY A 115 7.99 0.45 -6.28
C GLY A 115 7.17 -0.83 -6.20
N GLY A 116 5.98 -0.72 -5.65
CA GLY A 116 5.05 -1.82 -5.49
C GLY A 116 3.63 -1.41 -5.79
N TYR A 117 2.72 -2.36 -5.69
CA TYR A 117 1.30 -2.12 -5.91
C TYR A 117 0.48 -2.99 -4.99
N VAL A 118 -0.80 -2.65 -4.85
CA VAL A 118 -1.77 -3.47 -4.13
C VAL A 118 -2.94 -3.82 -5.04
N LYS A 119 -3.61 -4.93 -4.74
CA LYS A 119 -4.95 -5.19 -5.30
C LYS A 119 -5.90 -4.20 -4.62
N TYR A 120 -6.56 -3.40 -5.42
CA TYR A 120 -7.44 -2.37 -4.90
C TYR A 120 -8.83 -2.96 -4.66
N HIS A 121 -9.19 -3.12 -3.39
CA HIS A 121 -10.43 -3.81 -3.00
C HIS A 121 -11.59 -2.86 -2.70
N HIS A 122 -11.38 -1.57 -2.88
CA HIS A 122 -12.42 -0.58 -2.62
C HIS A 122 -13.24 -0.34 -3.90
N ASN A 123 -14.53 -0.07 -3.74
CA ASN A 123 -15.42 0.12 -4.90
C ASN A 123 -15.53 1.58 -5.37
N VAL A 124 -14.81 2.49 -4.73
CA VAL A 124 -14.71 3.89 -5.16
C VAL A 124 -13.34 4.12 -5.76
N ASP A 125 -13.31 4.74 -6.93
CA ASP A 125 -12.07 5.04 -7.65
C ASP A 125 -11.08 5.77 -6.73
N ILE A 126 -9.82 5.33 -6.75
CA ILE A 126 -8.78 5.92 -5.90
C ILE A 126 -8.63 7.42 -6.15
N ARG A 127 -8.88 7.87 -7.36
CA ARG A 127 -8.79 9.30 -7.70
C ARG A 127 -9.78 10.14 -6.89
N GLN A 128 -10.90 9.54 -6.49
CA GLN A 128 -11.90 10.20 -5.66
C GLN A 128 -11.61 10.10 -4.17
N CYS A 129 -10.64 9.28 -3.80
CA CYS A 129 -10.30 9.03 -2.39
C CYS A 129 -9.02 9.71 -1.95
N LYS A 130 -8.29 10.35 -2.86
CA LYS A 130 -7.00 10.99 -2.54
C LYS A 130 -7.08 11.97 -1.40
N HIS A 131 -8.16 12.73 -1.32
CA HIS A 131 -8.34 13.74 -0.28
C HIS A 131 -8.54 13.13 1.11
N LEU A 132 -8.82 11.84 1.17
CA LEU A 132 -8.98 11.11 2.43
C LEU A 132 -7.65 10.57 2.96
N ILE A 133 -6.61 10.57 2.15
CA ILE A 133 -5.27 10.14 2.55
C ILE A 133 -4.68 11.23 3.42
N LYS A 134 -4.31 10.88 4.67
CA LYS A 134 -3.86 11.86 5.65
C LYS A 134 -2.34 11.81 5.85
N PRO A 135 -1.74 12.96 6.17
CA PRO A 135 -0.33 12.99 6.52
C PRO A 135 -0.09 12.26 7.84
N SER A 136 1.03 11.58 7.92
CA SER A 136 1.43 10.85 9.11
C SER A 136 2.00 11.76 10.18
N SER A 137 1.73 11.43 11.45
CA SER A 137 2.37 12.09 12.58
C SER A 137 3.82 11.63 12.76
N ASN A 138 4.58 12.33 13.59
CA ASN A 138 5.92 11.89 13.94
C ASN A 138 5.93 10.52 14.59
N GLU A 139 4.94 10.23 15.40
CA GLU A 139 4.83 8.94 16.07
C GLU A 139 4.62 7.80 15.05
N LEU A 140 3.72 8.01 14.09
CA LEU A 140 3.50 7.03 13.02
C LEU A 140 4.75 6.90 12.15
N ASN A 141 5.43 8.00 11.86
CA ASN A 141 6.67 7.97 11.09
C ASN A 141 7.72 7.10 11.76
N GLN A 142 7.91 7.27 13.06
CA GLN A 142 8.90 6.49 13.81
C GLN A 142 8.59 5.00 13.78
N TRP A 143 7.32 4.65 13.92
CA TRP A 143 6.90 3.26 13.88
C TRP A 143 7.12 2.65 12.49
N LEU A 144 6.75 3.36 11.43
CA LEU A 144 6.98 2.90 10.06
C LEU A 144 8.47 2.73 9.78
N GLU A 145 9.29 3.66 10.26
CA GLU A 145 10.74 3.60 10.06
C GLU A 145 11.36 2.40 10.78
N THR A 146 10.84 2.05 11.94
CA THR A 146 11.31 0.88 12.68
C THR A 146 11.15 -0.41 11.88
N LEU A 147 10.04 -0.51 11.12
CA LEU A 147 9.72 -1.73 10.37
C LEU A 147 10.24 -1.71 8.94
N PHE A 148 10.28 -0.54 8.31
CA PHE A 148 10.44 -0.45 6.86
C PHE A 148 11.57 0.46 6.40
N CYS A 149 12.40 0.95 7.29
CA CYS A 149 13.54 1.78 6.92
C CYS A 149 14.61 0.93 6.23
N GLY A 150 15.22 1.44 5.19
CA GLY A 150 16.23 0.73 4.43
C GLY A 150 17.61 0.72 5.04
N VAL A 151 17.75 1.34 6.17
CA VAL A 151 19.04 1.41 6.80
C VAL A 151 19.34 0.12 7.50
N ASN A 152 19.88 -0.49 7.42
CA ASN A 152 20.09 -1.46 7.98
C ASN A 152 20.23 -1.87 8.97
N ASN A 153 20.10 -2.17 9.23
CA ASN A 153 19.88 -2.66 9.96
C ASN A 153 20.51 -3.75 10.25
N ASN A 154 21.14 -3.93 10.37
CA ASN A 154 21.77 -4.97 10.57
C ASN A 154 22.06 -5.37 11.77
#